data_d45e25aba9ee4b0d39deae41e6ff9f2c
#
_entry.id   d45e25aba9ee4b0d39deae41e6ff9f2c
#
_cell.length_a   1.000
_cell.length_b   1.000
_cell.length_c   1.000
_cell.angle_alpha   90.00
_cell.angle_beta   90.00
_cell.angle_gamma   90.00
#
_symmetry.space_group_name_H-M   'P 1'
#
loop_
_entity.id
_entity.type
_entity.pdbx_description
1 polymer ?
#
loop_
_entity_poly.entity_id
_entity_poly.type
_entity_poly.pdbx_seq_one_letter_code
_entity_poly.pdbx_strand_id
1 'polypeptide(L)'
;MSGGQTMEFERPILELERQIEELHKAGHAAEAAPLEAKRDELRRIVYGNLSPIQRVQVARNPKRPFSLDYIALAFTDFVELHGDRAFRDDAAIVGGWARLDGETVMVIGHQRGRDTKENLRRNFGMPHPEGYRKALRLMKLAEKFQVPVLTLIDTPGAWAGLGAEERGQSEAIARNLLEMSRLEVPIVATVIGEGGSGGALALGVADRVLMFENAVYSVITVEGCAAILWKDGKSAEMKERAAQALRITAPDLLEFGVIDEIIPEPLGGAHIDHAAAATALQEALVSALDDLRRVKPDKLVRRRREKFLRMGMVTE
;
A
#
# COMPACT_ATOMS: atom_id res chain seq x y z
N MET A 1 13.81 18.72 -13.21
CA MET A 1 13.42 17.51 -13.95
C MET A 1 13.97 16.31 -13.19
N SER A 2 13.18 15.74 -12.31
CA SER A 2 13.54 14.51 -11.57
C SER A 2 13.35 13.34 -12.54
N GLY A 3 14.45 12.74 -13.00
CA GLY A 3 14.43 11.55 -13.84
C GLY A 3 13.85 10.37 -13.07
N GLY A 4 12.54 10.20 -13.09
CA GLY A 4 11.90 8.97 -12.70
C GLY A 4 12.44 7.87 -13.62
N GLN A 5 12.91 6.79 -13.02
CA GLN A 5 13.43 5.66 -13.76
C GLN A 5 12.30 5.09 -14.63
N THR A 6 12.36 5.32 -15.94
CA THR A 6 11.39 4.81 -16.92
C THR A 6 11.42 3.29 -16.87
N MET A 7 10.29 2.66 -16.63
CA MET A 7 10.17 1.21 -16.68
C MET A 7 10.32 0.75 -18.13
N GLU A 8 11.17 -0.24 -18.37
CA GLU A 8 11.53 -0.65 -19.73
C GLU A 8 10.32 -1.08 -20.57
N PHE A 9 9.36 -1.75 -19.94
CA PHE A 9 8.12 -2.20 -20.59
C PHE A 9 7.16 -1.05 -20.95
N GLU A 10 7.36 0.16 -20.39
CA GLU A 10 6.58 1.35 -20.72
C GLU A 10 7.14 2.16 -21.92
N ARG A 11 8.37 1.88 -22.38
CA ARG A 11 9.00 2.64 -23.46
C ARG A 11 8.09 2.83 -24.69
N PRO A 12 7.40 1.80 -25.22
CA PRO A 12 6.53 1.97 -26.37
C PRO A 12 5.34 2.92 -26.11
N ILE A 13 4.83 2.92 -24.85
CA ILE A 13 3.74 3.80 -24.43
C ILE A 13 4.24 5.25 -24.36
N LEU A 14 5.38 5.48 -23.73
CA LEU A 14 5.99 6.80 -23.58
C LEU A 14 6.36 7.43 -24.93
N GLU A 15 6.77 6.63 -25.89
CA GLU A 15 7.05 7.12 -27.24
C GLU A 15 5.77 7.63 -27.92
N LEU A 16 4.65 6.92 -27.79
CA LEU A 16 3.35 7.38 -28.27
C LEU A 16 2.89 8.64 -27.54
N GLU A 17 3.06 8.71 -26.23
CA GLU A 17 2.72 9.90 -25.44
C GLU A 17 3.48 11.14 -25.90
N ARG A 18 4.78 10.99 -26.18
CA ARG A 18 5.59 12.08 -26.71
C ARG A 18 5.08 12.58 -28.07
N GLN A 19 4.75 11.66 -28.97
CA GLN A 19 4.19 12.01 -30.29
C GLN A 19 2.84 12.70 -30.16
N ILE A 20 1.96 12.23 -29.28
CA ILE A 20 0.67 12.83 -28.98
C ILE A 20 0.85 14.26 -28.44
N GLU A 21 1.76 14.44 -27.50
CA GLU A 21 2.05 15.76 -26.91
C GLU A 21 2.60 16.75 -27.96
N GLU A 22 3.47 16.30 -28.87
CA GLU A 22 3.98 17.13 -29.99
C GLU A 22 2.84 17.54 -30.91
N LEU A 23 1.92 16.64 -31.26
CA LEU A 23 0.77 16.97 -32.13
C LEU A 23 -0.20 17.96 -31.46
N HIS A 24 -0.49 17.77 -30.15
CA HIS A 24 -1.31 18.73 -29.41
C HIS A 24 -0.68 20.12 -29.35
N LYS A 25 0.64 20.21 -29.12
CA LYS A 25 1.37 21.49 -29.14
C LYS A 25 1.36 22.18 -30.53
N ALA A 26 1.34 21.37 -31.59
CA ALA A 26 1.22 21.86 -32.94
C ALA A 26 -0.22 22.22 -33.39
N GLY A 27 -1.22 21.97 -32.55
CA GLY A 27 -2.63 22.21 -32.89
C GLY A 27 -3.29 21.12 -33.74
N HIS A 28 -2.65 19.97 -33.90
CA HIS A 28 -3.06 18.84 -34.75
C HIS A 28 -3.88 17.79 -33.97
N ALA A 29 -4.91 18.20 -33.24
CA ALA A 29 -5.70 17.31 -32.39
C ALA A 29 -6.36 16.14 -33.14
N ALA A 30 -6.77 16.37 -34.42
CA ALA A 30 -7.36 15.29 -35.21
C ALA A 30 -6.37 14.18 -35.59
N GLU A 31 -5.08 14.50 -35.68
CA GLU A 31 -4.02 13.53 -35.95
C GLU A 31 -3.57 12.83 -34.66
N ALA A 32 -3.76 13.44 -33.47
CA ALA A 32 -3.47 12.87 -32.18
C ALA A 32 -4.45 11.76 -31.79
N ALA A 33 -5.75 11.89 -32.09
CA ALA A 33 -6.80 10.97 -31.68
C ALA A 33 -6.55 9.47 -32.01
N PRO A 34 -6.09 9.06 -33.22
CA PRO A 34 -5.77 7.67 -33.51
C PRO A 34 -4.55 7.17 -32.70
N LEU A 35 -3.58 8.04 -32.37
CA LEU A 35 -2.44 7.68 -31.54
C LEU A 35 -2.84 7.52 -30.07
N GLU A 36 -3.78 8.33 -29.58
CA GLU A 36 -4.36 8.18 -28.24
C GLU A 36 -5.07 6.82 -28.10
N ALA A 37 -5.90 6.44 -29.06
CA ALA A 37 -6.55 5.14 -29.07
C ALA A 37 -5.53 3.98 -29.08
N LYS A 38 -4.47 4.11 -29.89
CA LYS A 38 -3.38 3.11 -29.95
C LYS A 38 -2.59 3.06 -28.64
N ARG A 39 -2.30 4.20 -28.02
CA ARG A 39 -1.66 4.27 -26.68
C ARG A 39 -2.50 3.53 -25.64
N ASP A 40 -3.80 3.78 -25.61
CA ASP A 40 -4.68 3.17 -24.61
C ASP A 40 -4.84 1.66 -24.82
N GLU A 41 -4.88 1.21 -26.06
CA GLU A 41 -4.86 -0.22 -26.38
C GLU A 41 -3.53 -0.86 -25.98
N LEU A 42 -2.41 -0.22 -26.25
CA LEU A 42 -1.09 -0.70 -25.82
C LEU A 42 -0.97 -0.74 -24.30
N ARG A 43 -1.51 0.25 -23.59
CA ARG A 43 -1.58 0.23 -22.13
C ARG A 43 -2.38 -0.98 -21.61
N ARG A 44 -3.55 -1.27 -22.21
CA ARG A 44 -4.34 -2.47 -21.81
C ARG A 44 -3.55 -3.75 -21.99
N ILE A 45 -2.86 -3.90 -23.12
CA ILE A 45 -2.06 -5.10 -23.40
C ILE A 45 -0.90 -5.23 -22.41
N VAL A 46 -0.14 -4.14 -22.19
CA VAL A 46 1.06 -4.14 -21.33
C VAL A 46 0.66 -4.37 -19.87
N TYR A 47 -0.29 -3.58 -19.35
CA TYR A 47 -0.68 -3.66 -17.94
C TYR A 47 -1.53 -4.89 -17.61
N GLY A 48 -2.25 -5.44 -18.59
CA GLY A 48 -2.95 -6.71 -18.44
C GLY A 48 -2.03 -7.93 -18.34
N ASN A 49 -0.76 -7.81 -18.78
CA ASN A 49 0.20 -8.92 -18.86
C ASN A 49 1.49 -8.66 -18.06
N LEU A 50 1.46 -7.80 -17.06
CA LEU A 50 2.64 -7.53 -16.23
C LEU A 50 3.13 -8.79 -15.51
N SER A 51 4.43 -9.08 -15.63
CA SER A 51 5.07 -10.11 -14.82
C SER A 51 5.14 -9.68 -13.34
N PRO A 52 5.32 -10.62 -12.38
CA PRO A 52 5.42 -10.28 -10.96
C PRO A 52 6.49 -9.23 -10.65
N ILE A 53 7.67 -9.28 -11.29
CA ILE A 53 8.71 -8.26 -11.09
C ILE A 53 8.33 -6.91 -11.69
N GLN A 54 7.59 -6.87 -12.80
CA GLN A 54 7.06 -5.64 -13.36
C GLN A 54 6.01 -5.01 -12.43
N ARG A 55 5.16 -5.81 -11.78
CA ARG A 55 4.24 -5.32 -10.74
C ARG A 55 4.99 -4.73 -9.56
N VAL A 56 6.12 -5.33 -9.12
CA VAL A 56 6.99 -4.72 -8.10
C VAL A 56 7.51 -3.36 -8.55
N GLN A 57 7.91 -3.22 -9.81
CA GLN A 57 8.36 -1.93 -10.36
C GLN A 57 7.23 -0.88 -10.36
N VAL A 58 6.01 -1.27 -10.75
CA VAL A 58 4.83 -0.40 -10.69
C VAL A 58 4.50 -0.03 -9.25
N ALA A 59 4.48 -0.98 -8.31
CA ALA A 59 4.23 -0.73 -6.89
C ALA A 59 5.21 0.28 -6.28
N ARG A 60 6.46 0.26 -6.72
CA ARG A 60 7.56 1.14 -6.27
C ARG A 60 7.68 2.44 -7.07
N ASN A 61 6.82 2.67 -8.08
CA ASN A 61 6.91 3.87 -8.89
C ASN A 61 6.81 5.13 -8.01
N PRO A 62 7.81 6.05 -8.04
CA PRO A 62 7.82 7.22 -7.17
C PRO A 62 6.70 8.22 -7.45
N LYS A 63 6.02 8.08 -8.60
CA LYS A 63 4.84 8.88 -8.94
C LYS A 63 3.53 8.30 -8.40
N ARG A 64 3.52 7.11 -7.82
CA ARG A 64 2.29 6.58 -7.18
C ARG A 64 1.83 7.50 -6.06
N PRO A 65 0.51 7.63 -5.84
CA PRO A 65 0.01 8.33 -4.67
C PRO A 65 0.45 7.59 -3.40
N PHE A 66 0.90 8.35 -2.40
CA PHE A 66 1.22 7.88 -1.05
C PHE A 66 0.05 8.15 -0.11
N SER A 67 0.16 7.75 1.16
CA SER A 67 -0.95 7.90 2.11
C SER A 67 -1.49 9.31 2.23
N LEU A 68 -0.64 10.34 2.28
CA LEU A 68 -1.11 11.73 2.34
C LEU A 68 -1.82 12.19 1.06
N ASP A 69 -1.44 11.67 -0.12
CA ASP A 69 -2.13 11.97 -1.37
C ASP A 69 -3.55 11.37 -1.35
N TYR A 70 -3.67 10.10 -0.94
CA TYR A 70 -4.97 9.46 -0.77
C TYR A 70 -5.83 10.14 0.28
N ILE A 71 -5.23 10.55 1.42
CA ILE A 71 -5.94 11.28 2.47
C ILE A 71 -6.49 12.61 1.92
N ALA A 72 -5.69 13.34 1.15
CA ALA A 72 -6.11 14.61 0.58
C ALA A 72 -7.20 14.47 -0.50
N LEU A 73 -7.24 13.35 -1.23
CA LEU A 73 -8.16 13.14 -2.36
C LEU A 73 -9.44 12.40 -1.98
N ALA A 74 -9.38 11.45 -1.04
CA ALA A 74 -10.48 10.56 -0.70
C ALA A 74 -11.16 10.90 0.65
N PHE A 75 -10.57 11.78 1.46
CA PHE A 75 -11.08 12.13 2.79
C PHE A 75 -11.25 13.64 2.94
N THR A 76 -12.05 14.05 3.92
CA THR A 76 -12.19 15.46 4.34
C THR A 76 -11.83 15.62 5.81
N ASP A 77 -11.65 16.87 6.25
CA ASP A 77 -11.44 17.24 7.66
C ASP A 77 -10.30 16.48 8.34
N PHE A 78 -9.22 16.21 7.63
CA PHE A 78 -8.07 15.48 8.19
C PHE A 78 -7.33 16.33 9.24
N VAL A 79 -7.23 15.77 10.44
CA VAL A 79 -6.48 16.35 11.57
C VAL A 79 -5.39 15.35 11.97
N GLU A 80 -4.15 15.64 11.58
CA GLU A 80 -3.01 14.77 11.90
C GLU A 80 -2.67 14.79 13.39
N LEU A 81 -2.40 13.60 13.94
CA LEU A 81 -2.02 13.41 15.34
C LEU A 81 -0.60 12.86 15.44
N HIS A 82 0.26 13.55 16.18
CA HIS A 82 1.69 13.27 16.26
C HIS A 82 2.13 12.60 17.56
N GLY A 83 3.25 11.88 17.49
CA GLY A 83 4.00 11.34 18.63
C GLY A 83 3.41 10.07 19.25
N ASP A 84 4.31 9.25 19.79
CA ASP A 84 3.96 7.98 20.44
C ASP A 84 3.61 8.09 21.93
N ARG A 85 3.80 9.29 22.53
CA ARG A 85 3.63 9.56 23.98
C ARG A 85 4.62 8.81 24.88
N ALA A 86 5.70 8.26 24.31
CA ALA A 86 6.75 7.54 25.03
C ALA A 86 8.14 8.11 24.74
N PHE A 87 8.48 8.32 23.47
CA PHE A 87 9.81 8.78 23.07
C PHE A 87 9.76 9.99 22.12
N ARG A 88 9.17 9.84 20.91
CA ARG A 88 9.09 10.92 19.92
C ARG A 88 8.03 10.65 18.86
N ASP A 89 7.98 11.53 17.85
CA ASP A 89 7.22 11.29 16.63
C ASP A 89 8.06 10.53 15.59
N ASP A 90 7.37 9.84 14.65
CA ASP A 90 7.98 9.24 13.46
C ASP A 90 7.20 9.65 12.22
N ALA A 91 7.86 10.38 11.33
CA ALA A 91 7.24 10.87 10.10
C ALA A 91 7.00 9.80 9.02
N ALA A 92 7.51 8.57 9.21
CA ALA A 92 7.22 7.42 8.34
C ALA A 92 5.82 6.84 8.56
N ILE A 93 5.16 7.18 9.68
CA ILE A 93 3.74 6.95 9.92
C ILE A 93 3.02 8.29 10.00
N VAL A 94 1.94 8.43 9.26
CA VAL A 94 0.99 9.53 9.36
C VAL A 94 -0.34 8.99 9.84
N GLY A 95 -1.12 9.77 10.56
CA GLY A 95 -2.45 9.34 10.96
C GLY A 95 -3.17 10.36 11.81
N GLY A 96 -4.49 10.25 11.84
CA GLY A 96 -5.34 11.19 12.53
C GLY A 96 -6.82 10.96 12.24
N TRP A 97 -7.62 11.88 12.73
CA TRP A 97 -9.05 11.93 12.44
C TRP A 97 -9.29 12.42 11.02
N ALA A 98 -10.24 11.83 10.35
CA ALA A 98 -10.71 12.28 9.03
C ALA A 98 -12.20 11.95 8.88
N ARG A 99 -12.81 12.41 7.79
CA ARG A 99 -14.12 11.96 7.35
C ARG A 99 -14.01 11.22 6.03
N LEU A 100 -14.65 10.06 5.97
CA LEU A 100 -14.86 9.29 4.75
C LEU A 100 -16.36 9.25 4.49
N ASP A 101 -16.81 9.81 3.36
CA ASP A 101 -18.24 9.92 3.01
C ASP A 101 -19.09 10.51 4.16
N GLY A 102 -18.57 11.58 4.77
CA GLY A 102 -19.23 12.28 5.88
C GLY A 102 -19.10 11.63 7.26
N GLU A 103 -18.58 10.41 7.37
CA GLU A 103 -18.41 9.70 8.63
C GLU A 103 -17.01 9.83 9.21
N THR A 104 -16.92 9.96 10.52
CA THR A 104 -15.63 10.05 11.21
C THR A 104 -14.92 8.71 11.20
N VAL A 105 -13.64 8.72 10.80
CA VAL A 105 -12.75 7.56 10.80
C VAL A 105 -11.39 7.92 11.40
N MET A 106 -10.65 6.93 11.85
CA MET A 106 -9.21 7.05 12.15
C MET A 106 -8.44 6.49 10.95
N VAL A 107 -7.71 7.34 10.23
CA VAL A 107 -6.84 6.92 9.13
C VAL A 107 -5.39 6.92 9.60
N ILE A 108 -4.65 5.84 9.27
CA ILE A 108 -3.24 5.65 9.63
C ILE A 108 -2.53 5.08 8.41
N GLY A 109 -1.39 5.62 8.01
CA GLY A 109 -0.69 5.12 6.83
C GLY A 109 0.83 5.24 6.91
N HIS A 110 1.51 4.39 6.16
CA HIS A 110 2.92 4.56 5.88
C HIS A 110 3.10 5.73 4.91
N GLN A 111 4.12 6.54 5.12
CA GLN A 111 4.40 7.69 4.27
C GLN A 111 5.85 7.70 3.82
N ARG A 112 6.03 7.72 2.49
CA ARG A 112 7.32 7.93 1.82
C ARG A 112 7.52 9.40 1.48
N GLY A 113 8.73 9.79 1.11
CA GLY A 113 9.04 11.12 0.60
C GLY A 113 9.03 11.20 -0.91
N ARG A 114 8.82 12.40 -1.46
CA ARG A 114 8.87 12.68 -2.90
C ARG A 114 10.29 13.03 -3.39
N ASP A 115 11.13 13.53 -2.51
CA ASP A 115 12.51 13.89 -2.79
C ASP A 115 13.46 13.28 -1.75
N THR A 116 14.77 13.47 -1.94
CA THR A 116 15.80 12.92 -1.06
C THR A 116 15.67 13.43 0.38
N LYS A 117 15.38 14.72 0.58
CA LYS A 117 15.26 15.34 1.90
C LYS A 117 14.04 14.79 2.64
N GLU A 118 12.92 14.68 1.96
CA GLU A 118 11.71 14.13 2.53
C GLU A 118 11.85 12.63 2.80
N ASN A 119 12.48 11.86 1.91
CA ASN A 119 12.77 10.45 2.11
C ASN A 119 13.65 10.22 3.35
N LEU A 120 14.70 11.04 3.57
CA LEU A 120 15.51 10.97 4.77
C LEU A 120 14.68 11.28 6.03
N ARG A 121 13.83 12.31 5.99
CA ARG A 121 12.94 12.67 7.11
C ARG A 121 11.96 11.55 7.45
N ARG A 122 11.43 10.85 6.43
CA ARG A 122 10.45 9.77 6.56
C ARG A 122 11.10 8.39 6.56
N ASN A 123 12.41 8.34 6.73
CA ASN A 123 13.19 7.11 6.79
C ASN A 123 12.86 6.13 5.65
N PHE A 124 12.70 6.68 4.44
CA PHE A 124 12.33 5.92 3.22
C PHE A 124 11.03 5.11 3.36
N GLY A 125 10.09 5.56 4.19
CA GLY A 125 8.85 4.84 4.48
C GLY A 125 9.02 3.62 5.38
N MET A 126 10.16 3.51 6.08
CA MET A 126 10.45 2.43 7.04
C MET A 126 10.30 2.94 8.48
N PRO A 127 9.21 2.66 9.18
CA PRO A 127 8.99 3.19 10.51
C PRO A 127 9.97 2.64 11.56
N HIS A 128 10.31 3.49 12.51
CA HIS A 128 10.92 3.14 13.78
C HIS A 128 9.87 2.64 14.79
N PRO A 129 10.26 2.11 15.97
CA PRO A 129 9.31 1.63 16.97
C PRO A 129 8.27 2.67 17.38
N GLU A 130 8.67 3.94 17.47
CA GLU A 130 7.79 5.05 17.81
C GLU A 130 6.70 5.30 16.78
N GLY A 131 6.91 4.97 15.49
CA GLY A 131 5.88 5.01 14.46
C GLY A 131 4.79 3.97 14.72
N TYR A 132 5.16 2.74 15.03
CA TYR A 132 4.21 1.68 15.37
C TYR A 132 3.49 1.93 16.70
N ARG A 133 4.18 2.48 17.72
CA ARG A 133 3.53 2.90 18.96
C ARG A 133 2.56 4.05 18.75
N LYS A 134 2.89 5.02 17.87
CA LYS A 134 1.95 6.07 17.45
C LYS A 134 0.73 5.46 16.79
N ALA A 135 0.89 4.54 15.84
CA ALA A 135 -0.21 3.86 15.18
C ALA A 135 -1.12 3.16 16.21
N LEU A 136 -0.55 2.39 17.14
CA LEU A 136 -1.32 1.73 18.19
C LEU A 136 -2.09 2.73 19.06
N ARG A 137 -1.45 3.83 19.45
CA ARG A 137 -2.11 4.89 20.23
C ARG A 137 -3.33 5.45 19.49
N LEU A 138 -3.22 5.67 18.19
CA LEU A 138 -4.33 6.13 17.36
C LEU A 138 -5.45 5.09 17.25
N MET A 139 -5.10 3.81 17.07
CA MET A 139 -6.07 2.70 17.06
C MET A 139 -6.82 2.60 18.38
N LYS A 140 -6.13 2.74 19.52
CA LYS A 140 -6.77 2.76 20.85
C LYS A 140 -7.64 3.99 21.07
N LEU A 141 -7.26 5.12 20.48
CA LEU A 141 -8.10 6.31 20.50
C LEU A 141 -9.38 6.11 19.68
N ALA A 142 -9.28 5.49 18.50
CA ALA A 142 -10.43 5.12 17.68
C ALA A 142 -11.39 4.16 18.42
N GLU A 143 -10.84 3.13 19.06
CA GLU A 143 -11.61 2.19 19.89
C GLU A 143 -12.38 2.92 21.00
N LYS A 144 -11.69 3.82 21.73
CA LYS A 144 -12.30 4.61 22.81
C LYS A 144 -13.51 5.42 22.33
N PHE A 145 -13.46 5.95 21.12
CA PHE A 145 -14.54 6.75 20.53
C PHE A 145 -15.47 5.94 19.63
N GLN A 146 -15.28 4.60 19.55
CA GLN A 146 -16.08 3.69 18.72
C GLN A 146 -16.10 4.08 17.23
N VAL A 147 -14.93 4.45 16.71
CA VAL A 147 -14.73 4.93 15.33
C VAL A 147 -13.92 3.88 14.55
N PRO A 148 -14.27 3.59 13.29
CA PRO A 148 -13.50 2.65 12.45
C PRO A 148 -12.05 3.08 12.24
N VAL A 149 -11.17 2.10 12.09
CA VAL A 149 -9.75 2.27 11.77
C VAL A 149 -9.50 1.87 10.32
N LEU A 150 -8.91 2.77 9.55
CA LEU A 150 -8.46 2.53 8.17
C LEU A 150 -6.94 2.61 8.12
N THR A 151 -6.28 1.58 7.62
CA THR A 151 -4.83 1.58 7.47
C THR A 151 -4.40 1.55 6.01
N LEU A 152 -3.44 2.40 5.63
CA LEU A 152 -2.85 2.48 4.29
C LEU A 152 -1.41 1.98 4.34
N ILE A 153 -1.14 0.86 3.69
CA ILE A 153 0.14 0.15 3.79
C ILE A 153 1.00 0.44 2.55
N ASP A 154 2.15 1.11 2.76
CA ASP A 154 3.17 1.33 1.73
C ASP A 154 4.55 1.47 2.35
N THR A 155 5.19 0.35 2.63
CA THR A 155 6.53 0.28 3.23
C THR A 155 7.33 -0.89 2.67
N PRO A 156 8.65 -0.75 2.43
CA PRO A 156 9.51 -1.90 2.16
C PRO A 156 9.76 -2.78 3.40
N GLY A 157 9.43 -2.29 4.60
CA GLY A 157 9.60 -2.97 5.88
C GLY A 157 9.77 -2.01 7.04
N ALA A 158 9.94 -2.55 8.24
CA ALA A 158 10.33 -1.77 9.41
C ALA A 158 11.83 -1.43 9.36
N TRP A 159 12.22 -0.31 9.96
CA TRP A 159 13.63 0.05 10.06
C TRP A 159 14.41 -0.95 10.91
N ALA A 160 15.52 -1.48 10.36
CA ALA A 160 16.34 -2.53 10.96
C ALA A 160 17.65 -2.01 11.59
N GLY A 161 17.76 -0.71 11.87
CA GLY A 161 18.96 -0.12 12.47
C GLY A 161 19.07 -0.37 13.99
N LEU A 162 20.29 -0.33 14.53
CA LEU A 162 20.60 -0.58 15.94
C LEU A 162 19.68 0.20 16.89
N GLY A 163 19.49 1.50 16.65
CA GLY A 163 18.62 2.32 17.50
C GLY A 163 17.15 1.92 17.47
N ALA A 164 16.69 1.22 16.45
CA ALA A 164 15.33 0.65 16.44
C ALA A 164 15.27 -0.63 17.29
N GLU A 165 16.28 -1.49 17.21
CA GLU A 165 16.41 -2.68 18.07
C GLU A 165 16.44 -2.27 19.56
N GLU A 166 17.29 -1.31 19.93
CA GLU A 166 17.40 -0.79 21.31
C GLU A 166 16.08 -0.23 21.85
N ARG A 167 15.22 0.32 20.97
CA ARG A 167 13.92 0.89 21.37
C ARG A 167 12.75 -0.06 21.17
N GLY A 168 13.02 -1.35 20.88
CA GLY A 168 12.03 -2.42 20.86
C GLY A 168 11.21 -2.49 19.57
N GLN A 169 11.86 -2.54 18.39
CA GLN A 169 11.19 -2.65 17.09
C GLN A 169 10.27 -3.86 17.01
N SER A 170 10.81 -5.04 17.39
CA SER A 170 10.03 -6.28 17.36
C SER A 170 8.86 -6.26 18.33
N GLU A 171 9.04 -5.68 19.53
CA GLU A 171 7.96 -5.51 20.52
C GLU A 171 6.86 -4.61 19.98
N ALA A 172 7.22 -3.45 19.40
CA ALA A 172 6.23 -2.50 18.88
C ALA A 172 5.38 -3.12 17.77
N ILE A 173 6.00 -3.90 16.87
CA ILE A 173 5.29 -4.64 15.81
C ILE A 173 4.39 -5.72 16.44
N ALA A 174 4.93 -6.59 17.28
CA ALA A 174 4.18 -7.68 17.90
C ALA A 174 3.00 -7.16 18.75
N ARG A 175 3.19 -6.05 19.46
CA ARG A 175 2.13 -5.38 20.21
C ARG A 175 1.00 -4.91 19.31
N ASN A 176 1.32 -4.33 18.14
CA ASN A 176 0.29 -3.94 17.17
C ASN A 176 -0.53 -5.13 16.68
N LEU A 177 0.11 -6.25 16.31
CA LEU A 177 -0.60 -7.46 15.89
C LEU A 177 -1.58 -7.94 16.97
N LEU A 178 -1.10 -8.04 18.21
CA LEU A 178 -1.90 -8.48 19.35
C LEU A 178 -3.09 -7.55 19.59
N GLU A 179 -2.84 -6.25 19.65
CA GLU A 179 -3.89 -5.28 19.96
C GLU A 179 -4.90 -5.13 18.81
N MET A 180 -4.45 -5.09 17.55
CA MET A 180 -5.35 -5.08 16.40
C MET A 180 -6.27 -6.31 16.37
N SER A 181 -5.76 -7.47 16.78
CA SER A 181 -6.60 -8.68 16.88
C SER A 181 -7.72 -8.59 17.93
N ARG A 182 -7.69 -7.58 18.81
CA ARG A 182 -8.61 -7.39 19.95
C ARG A 182 -9.49 -6.16 19.85
N LEU A 183 -9.15 -5.20 18.97
CA LEU A 183 -9.91 -3.94 18.81
C LEU A 183 -11.39 -4.23 18.51
N GLU A 184 -12.28 -3.60 19.25
CA GLU A 184 -13.73 -3.79 19.16
C GLU A 184 -14.41 -2.85 18.12
N VAL A 185 -13.61 -2.27 17.23
CA VAL A 185 -14.07 -1.42 16.13
C VAL A 185 -13.70 -2.05 14.77
N PRO A 186 -14.40 -1.73 13.68
CA PRO A 186 -14.04 -2.15 12.34
C PRO A 186 -12.63 -1.71 11.96
N ILE A 187 -11.86 -2.61 11.37
CA ILE A 187 -10.53 -2.32 10.81
C ILE A 187 -10.52 -2.74 9.34
N VAL A 188 -10.20 -1.79 8.46
CA VAL A 188 -9.95 -2.07 7.04
C VAL A 188 -8.50 -1.68 6.73
N ALA A 189 -7.71 -2.65 6.27
CA ALA A 189 -6.34 -2.42 5.85
C ALA A 189 -6.26 -2.44 4.32
N THR A 190 -5.53 -1.49 3.72
CA THR A 190 -5.34 -1.44 2.28
C THR A 190 -3.87 -1.36 1.92
N VAL A 191 -3.39 -2.30 1.11
CA VAL A 191 -2.03 -2.24 0.54
C VAL A 191 -2.10 -1.35 -0.70
N ILE A 192 -1.53 -0.14 -0.60
CA ILE A 192 -1.59 0.90 -1.65
C ILE A 192 -0.36 0.93 -2.57
N GLY A 193 0.70 0.23 -2.19
CA GLY A 193 1.96 0.15 -2.93
C GLY A 193 2.74 -1.09 -2.55
N GLU A 194 3.82 -0.96 -1.81
CA GLU A 194 4.64 -2.07 -1.33
C GLU A 194 4.30 -2.41 0.12
N GLY A 195 3.80 -3.62 0.36
CA GLY A 195 3.55 -4.15 1.71
C GLY A 195 4.69 -5.09 2.13
N GLY A 196 5.72 -4.55 2.80
CA GLY A 196 6.93 -5.29 3.15
C GLY A 196 6.96 -5.80 4.59
N SER A 197 7.13 -7.11 4.76
CA SER A 197 7.53 -7.77 5.99
C SER A 197 6.69 -7.42 7.23
N GLY A 198 7.28 -7.52 8.42
CA GLY A 198 6.65 -7.13 9.69
C GLY A 198 6.22 -5.67 9.76
N GLY A 199 6.87 -4.79 8.98
CA GLY A 199 6.48 -3.39 8.89
C GLY A 199 5.07 -3.19 8.34
N ALA A 200 4.74 -3.89 7.28
CA ALA A 200 3.40 -3.90 6.71
C ALA A 200 2.41 -4.64 7.61
N LEU A 201 2.83 -5.79 8.16
CA LEU A 201 1.97 -6.62 9.01
C LEU A 201 1.52 -5.89 10.28
N ALA A 202 2.36 -5.00 10.84
CA ALA A 202 2.04 -4.18 12.01
C ALA A 202 0.83 -3.24 11.82
N LEU A 203 0.37 -3.04 10.58
CA LEU A 203 -0.86 -2.32 10.22
C LEU A 203 -1.86 -3.20 9.45
N GLY A 204 -1.59 -4.51 9.29
CA GLY A 204 -2.31 -5.40 8.39
C GLY A 204 -3.31 -6.35 9.06
N VAL A 205 -3.41 -6.40 10.37
CA VAL A 205 -4.36 -7.29 11.07
C VAL A 205 -5.75 -6.65 11.11
N ALA A 206 -6.59 -6.95 10.13
CA ALA A 206 -7.85 -6.26 9.87
C ALA A 206 -9.02 -7.21 9.59
N ASP A 207 -10.24 -6.69 9.71
CA ASP A 207 -11.47 -7.43 9.35
C ASP A 207 -11.55 -7.64 7.84
N ARG A 208 -11.15 -6.59 7.07
CA ARG A 208 -10.99 -6.62 5.62
C ARG A 208 -9.60 -6.16 5.25
N VAL A 209 -8.94 -6.90 4.37
CA VAL A 209 -7.64 -6.56 3.80
C VAL A 209 -7.82 -6.35 2.31
N LEU A 210 -7.72 -5.11 1.87
CA LEU A 210 -7.84 -4.71 0.48
C LEU A 210 -6.45 -4.49 -0.12
N MET A 211 -6.32 -4.60 -1.42
CA MET A 211 -5.05 -4.36 -2.08
C MET A 211 -5.27 -3.80 -3.48
N PHE A 212 -4.53 -2.78 -3.85
CA PHE A 212 -4.53 -2.30 -5.23
C PHE A 212 -3.97 -3.33 -6.20
N GLU A 213 -4.51 -3.35 -7.42
CA GLU A 213 -4.20 -4.32 -8.47
C GLU A 213 -2.70 -4.46 -8.76
N ASN A 214 -1.96 -3.34 -8.76
CA ASN A 214 -0.51 -3.33 -9.01
C ASN A 214 0.31 -3.09 -7.74
N ALA A 215 -0.27 -3.26 -6.56
CA ALA A 215 0.47 -3.35 -5.31
C ALA A 215 1.11 -4.73 -5.15
N VAL A 216 2.04 -4.86 -4.20
CA VAL A 216 2.66 -6.14 -3.83
C VAL A 216 2.69 -6.28 -2.31
N TYR A 217 2.53 -7.52 -1.80
CA TYR A 217 2.57 -7.78 -0.36
C TYR A 217 3.38 -9.04 -0.10
N SER A 218 4.47 -8.93 0.69
CA SER A 218 5.44 -10.02 0.86
C SER A 218 6.14 -9.96 2.22
N VAL A 219 6.54 -11.12 2.71
CA VAL A 219 7.36 -11.25 3.92
C VAL A 219 8.79 -10.73 3.74
N ILE A 220 9.29 -10.71 2.52
CA ILE A 220 10.66 -10.30 2.16
C ILE A 220 10.65 -9.59 0.80
N THR A 221 11.60 -8.69 0.57
CA THR A 221 11.79 -8.10 -0.76
C THR A 221 12.28 -9.15 -1.76
N VAL A 222 11.94 -8.96 -3.03
CA VAL A 222 12.39 -9.84 -4.12
C VAL A 222 13.91 -9.93 -4.15
N GLU A 223 14.60 -8.81 -3.94
CA GLU A 223 16.05 -8.73 -3.89
C GLU A 223 16.63 -9.51 -2.70
N GLY A 224 15.99 -9.40 -1.54
CA GLY A 224 16.38 -10.14 -0.33
C GLY A 224 16.21 -11.66 -0.52
N CYS A 225 15.07 -12.08 -1.07
CA CYS A 225 14.81 -13.48 -1.39
C CYS A 225 15.84 -14.03 -2.39
N ALA A 226 16.07 -13.31 -3.48
CA ALA A 226 17.04 -13.71 -4.49
C ALA A 226 18.45 -13.84 -3.91
N ALA A 227 18.88 -12.89 -3.08
CA ALA A 227 20.21 -12.89 -2.46
C ALA A 227 20.42 -14.04 -1.46
N ILE A 228 19.36 -14.51 -0.80
CA ILE A 228 19.42 -15.63 0.15
C ILE A 228 19.46 -16.97 -0.59
N LEU A 229 18.64 -17.12 -1.64
CA LEU A 229 18.44 -18.42 -2.29
C LEU A 229 19.47 -18.73 -3.39
N TRP A 230 20.06 -17.73 -4.04
CA TRP A 230 20.96 -17.96 -5.18
C TRP A 230 22.27 -17.18 -5.06
N LYS A 231 23.38 -17.82 -5.51
CA LYS A 231 24.72 -17.21 -5.48
C LYS A 231 24.81 -15.93 -6.33
N ASP A 232 24.08 -15.89 -7.45
CA ASP A 232 23.98 -14.76 -8.38
C ASP A 232 22.66 -13.95 -8.17
N GLY A 233 22.13 -13.95 -6.97
CA GLY A 233 20.85 -13.33 -6.61
C GLY A 233 20.69 -11.85 -6.97
N LYS A 234 21.77 -11.18 -7.40
CA LYS A 234 21.73 -9.81 -7.93
C LYS A 234 21.30 -9.74 -9.40
N SER A 235 21.33 -10.86 -10.14
CA SER A 235 20.92 -10.90 -11.55
C SER A 235 19.42 -10.61 -11.72
N ALA A 236 19.05 -10.07 -12.90
CA ALA A 236 17.65 -9.82 -13.24
C ALA A 236 16.84 -11.11 -13.29
N GLU A 237 17.44 -12.20 -13.80
CA GLU A 237 16.84 -13.53 -13.88
C GLU A 237 16.46 -14.07 -12.50
N MET A 238 17.37 -13.98 -11.51
CA MET A 238 17.09 -14.48 -10.16
C MET A 238 16.04 -13.63 -9.43
N LYS A 239 15.98 -12.33 -9.69
CA LYS A 239 14.90 -11.47 -9.17
C LYS A 239 13.56 -11.82 -9.80
N GLU A 240 13.48 -12.04 -11.11
CA GLU A 240 12.25 -12.50 -11.76
C GLU A 240 11.79 -13.84 -11.16
N ARG A 241 12.69 -14.80 -11.03
CA ARG A 241 12.41 -16.10 -10.43
C ARG A 241 11.94 -15.98 -8.98
N ALA A 242 12.56 -15.09 -8.19
CA ALA A 242 12.14 -14.82 -6.81
C ALA A 242 10.74 -14.21 -6.77
N ALA A 243 10.44 -13.23 -7.63
CA ALA A 243 9.13 -12.60 -7.70
C ALA A 243 8.02 -13.61 -8.03
N GLN A 244 8.29 -14.52 -8.97
CA GLN A 244 7.36 -15.61 -9.33
C GLN A 244 7.16 -16.60 -8.18
N ALA A 245 8.25 -17.04 -7.55
CA ALA A 245 8.20 -18.03 -6.46
C ALA A 245 7.51 -17.49 -5.20
N LEU A 246 7.67 -16.20 -4.90
CA LEU A 246 7.07 -15.56 -3.74
C LEU A 246 5.55 -15.36 -3.85
N ARG A 247 4.98 -15.34 -5.08
CA ARG A 247 3.54 -15.17 -5.31
C ARG A 247 2.96 -13.97 -4.55
N ILE A 248 3.50 -12.77 -4.83
CA ILE A 248 3.28 -11.54 -4.06
C ILE A 248 2.27 -10.58 -4.68
N THR A 249 1.65 -10.97 -5.81
CA THR A 249 0.72 -10.12 -6.55
C THR A 249 -0.70 -10.19 -5.99
N ALA A 250 -1.52 -9.20 -6.25
CA ALA A 250 -2.89 -9.16 -5.74
C ALA A 250 -3.72 -10.39 -6.15
N PRO A 251 -3.68 -10.90 -7.40
CA PRO A 251 -4.35 -12.15 -7.74
C PRO A 251 -3.88 -13.37 -6.94
N ASP A 252 -2.56 -13.52 -6.73
CA ASP A 252 -2.01 -14.62 -5.92
C ASP A 252 -2.52 -14.57 -4.48
N LEU A 253 -2.51 -13.38 -3.88
CA LEU A 253 -2.89 -13.20 -2.48
C LEU A 253 -4.40 -13.30 -2.25
N LEU A 254 -5.20 -12.97 -3.25
CA LEU A 254 -6.63 -13.23 -3.24
C LEU A 254 -6.92 -14.74 -3.29
N GLU A 255 -6.23 -15.48 -4.17
CA GLU A 255 -6.31 -16.95 -4.26
C GLU A 255 -5.93 -17.62 -2.93
N PHE A 256 -4.89 -17.13 -2.26
CA PHE A 256 -4.48 -17.64 -0.94
C PHE A 256 -5.37 -17.20 0.23
N GLY A 257 -6.35 -16.32 0.00
CA GLY A 257 -7.19 -15.76 1.06
C GLY A 257 -6.44 -14.85 2.03
N VAL A 258 -5.28 -14.30 1.62
CA VAL A 258 -4.52 -13.32 2.41
C VAL A 258 -5.15 -11.95 2.34
N ILE A 259 -5.68 -11.59 1.16
CA ILE A 259 -6.50 -10.39 0.97
C ILE A 259 -7.94 -10.78 0.65
N ASP A 260 -8.88 -9.86 0.90
CA ASP A 260 -10.32 -10.08 0.69
C ASP A 260 -10.82 -9.50 -0.63
N GLU A 261 -10.11 -8.49 -1.18
CA GLU A 261 -10.56 -7.77 -2.38
C GLU A 261 -9.40 -7.07 -3.09
N ILE A 262 -9.49 -7.01 -4.41
CA ILE A 262 -8.57 -6.25 -5.27
C ILE A 262 -9.25 -4.95 -5.69
N ILE A 263 -8.62 -3.81 -5.40
CA ILE A 263 -9.05 -2.50 -5.87
C ILE A 263 -8.47 -2.27 -7.27
N PRO A 264 -9.30 -2.06 -8.30
CA PRO A 264 -8.81 -1.83 -9.65
C PRO A 264 -8.06 -0.50 -9.73
N GLU A 265 -7.04 -0.44 -10.59
CA GLU A 265 -6.29 0.78 -10.86
C GLU A 265 -6.73 1.43 -12.18
N PRO A 266 -6.57 2.74 -12.32
CA PRO A 266 -6.70 3.40 -13.61
C PRO A 266 -5.82 2.75 -14.67
N LEU A 267 -6.23 2.82 -15.93
CA LEU A 267 -5.47 2.26 -17.04
C LEU A 267 -4.04 2.84 -17.09
N GLY A 268 -3.04 1.98 -16.91
CA GLY A 268 -1.65 2.35 -16.77
C GLY A 268 -1.18 2.54 -15.33
N GLY A 269 -2.01 2.23 -14.33
CA GLY A 269 -1.66 2.23 -12.91
C GLY A 269 -2.01 3.52 -12.16
N ALA A 270 -2.02 3.45 -10.83
CA ALA A 270 -2.40 4.56 -9.94
C ALA A 270 -1.53 5.83 -10.10
N HIS A 271 -0.32 5.69 -10.63
CA HIS A 271 0.60 6.82 -10.87
C HIS A 271 0.23 7.67 -12.09
N ILE A 272 -0.67 7.20 -12.94
CA ILE A 272 -1.16 7.93 -14.12
C ILE A 272 -2.32 8.85 -13.75
N ASP A 273 -3.23 8.37 -12.87
CA ASP A 273 -4.39 9.14 -12.43
C ASP A 273 -4.63 8.93 -10.92
N HIS A 274 -4.11 9.87 -10.13
CA HIS A 274 -4.27 9.86 -8.67
C HIS A 274 -5.72 10.03 -8.23
N ALA A 275 -6.50 10.85 -8.95
CA ALA A 275 -7.88 11.12 -8.59
C ALA A 275 -8.76 9.88 -8.80
N ALA A 276 -8.63 9.22 -9.95
CA ALA A 276 -9.34 7.97 -10.20
C ALA A 276 -8.94 6.85 -9.23
N ALA A 277 -7.64 6.74 -8.90
CA ALA A 277 -7.18 5.78 -7.91
C ALA A 277 -7.75 6.08 -6.51
N ALA A 278 -7.83 7.37 -6.12
CA ALA A 278 -8.41 7.77 -4.84
C ALA A 278 -9.93 7.53 -4.78
N THR A 279 -10.64 7.73 -5.89
CA THR A 279 -12.07 7.39 -6.00
C THR A 279 -12.29 5.88 -5.81
N ALA A 280 -11.52 5.05 -6.49
CA ALA A 280 -11.60 3.59 -6.34
C ALA A 280 -11.31 3.15 -4.89
N LEU A 281 -10.31 3.76 -4.24
CA LEU A 281 -10.05 3.52 -2.81
C LEU A 281 -11.23 3.92 -1.94
N GLN A 282 -11.79 5.10 -2.15
CA GLN A 282 -12.92 5.60 -1.36
C GLN A 282 -14.13 4.67 -1.46
N GLU A 283 -14.51 4.27 -2.67
CA GLU A 283 -15.62 3.36 -2.93
C GLU A 283 -15.41 2.00 -2.25
N ALA A 284 -14.21 1.42 -2.35
CA ALA A 284 -13.88 0.15 -1.72
C ALA A 284 -13.91 0.24 -0.18
N LEU A 285 -13.39 1.33 0.40
CA LEU A 285 -13.41 1.55 1.85
C LEU A 285 -14.84 1.74 2.38
N VAL A 286 -15.68 2.52 1.70
CA VAL A 286 -17.10 2.72 2.08
C VAL A 286 -17.83 1.39 2.03
N SER A 287 -17.69 0.63 0.94
CA SER A 287 -18.31 -0.69 0.79
C SER A 287 -17.90 -1.66 1.91
N ALA A 288 -16.60 -1.72 2.22
CA ALA A 288 -16.08 -2.59 3.29
C ALA A 288 -16.62 -2.17 4.67
N LEU A 289 -16.71 -0.88 4.96
CA LEU A 289 -17.27 -0.38 6.23
C LEU A 289 -18.76 -0.66 6.36
N ASP A 290 -19.54 -0.53 5.29
CA ASP A 290 -20.98 -0.83 5.29
C ASP A 290 -21.28 -2.29 5.65
N ASP A 291 -20.44 -3.22 5.17
CA ASP A 291 -20.52 -4.62 5.54
C ASP A 291 -20.18 -4.85 7.03
N LEU A 292 -19.13 -4.18 7.51
CA LEU A 292 -18.63 -4.40 8.88
C LEU A 292 -19.51 -3.76 9.96
N ARG A 293 -20.17 -2.64 9.68
CA ARG A 293 -21.10 -1.97 10.61
C ARG A 293 -22.28 -2.82 11.03
N ARG A 294 -22.68 -3.77 10.20
CA ARG A 294 -23.78 -4.71 10.49
C ARG A 294 -23.36 -5.82 11.48
N VAL A 295 -22.06 -5.89 11.80
CA VAL A 295 -21.50 -6.93 12.65
C VAL A 295 -21.32 -6.40 14.07
N LYS A 296 -21.81 -7.13 15.09
CA LYS A 296 -21.61 -6.76 16.49
C LYS A 296 -20.14 -6.82 16.88
N PRO A 297 -19.64 -5.96 17.78
CA PRO A 297 -18.22 -5.89 18.15
C PRO A 297 -17.59 -7.22 18.57
N ASP A 298 -18.27 -8.00 19.41
CA ASP A 298 -17.81 -9.33 19.87
C ASP A 298 -17.66 -10.33 18.71
N LYS A 299 -18.59 -10.30 17.75
CA LYS A 299 -18.52 -11.11 16.54
C LYS A 299 -17.42 -10.63 15.58
N LEU A 300 -17.19 -9.31 15.53
CA LEU A 300 -16.15 -8.70 14.70
C LEU A 300 -14.77 -9.21 15.14
N VAL A 301 -14.44 -9.08 16.41
CA VAL A 301 -13.18 -9.58 17.00
C VAL A 301 -12.99 -11.08 16.74
N ARG A 302 -14.04 -11.89 16.98
CA ARG A 302 -13.97 -13.33 16.74
C ARG A 302 -13.72 -13.66 15.27
N ARG A 303 -14.47 -13.06 14.34
CA ARG A 303 -14.30 -13.27 12.89
C ARG A 303 -12.92 -12.88 12.41
N ARG A 304 -12.38 -11.74 12.88
CA ARG A 304 -11.02 -11.30 12.59
C ARG A 304 -9.99 -12.34 13.01
N ARG A 305 -10.05 -12.84 14.23
CA ARG A 305 -9.14 -13.89 14.72
C ARG A 305 -9.27 -15.19 13.93
N GLU A 306 -10.48 -15.66 13.70
CA GLU A 306 -10.76 -16.87 12.91
C GLU A 306 -10.21 -16.75 11.48
N LYS A 307 -10.30 -15.58 10.85
CA LYS A 307 -9.74 -15.30 9.53
C LYS A 307 -8.23 -15.58 9.52
N PHE A 308 -7.48 -14.96 10.42
CA PHE A 308 -6.02 -15.13 10.47
C PHE A 308 -5.58 -16.55 10.88
N LEU A 309 -6.34 -17.21 11.73
CA LEU A 309 -6.06 -18.61 12.13
C LEU A 309 -6.31 -19.62 10.99
N ARG A 310 -7.13 -19.27 9.99
CA ARG A 310 -7.40 -20.12 8.82
C ARG A 310 -6.45 -19.87 7.65
N MET A 311 -5.61 -18.83 7.74
CA MET A 311 -4.64 -18.57 6.69
C MET A 311 -3.58 -19.67 6.65
N GLY A 312 -3.24 -20.09 5.45
CA GLY A 312 -2.28 -21.14 5.19
C GLY A 312 -2.93 -22.46 4.80
N MET A 313 -2.27 -23.17 3.86
CA MET A 313 -2.67 -24.52 3.47
C MET A 313 -1.76 -25.51 4.17
N VAL A 314 -2.35 -26.46 4.92
CA VAL A 314 -1.64 -27.64 5.41
C VAL A 314 -1.85 -28.74 4.39
N THR A 315 -0.81 -29.10 3.66
CA THR A 315 -0.79 -30.34 2.87
C THR A 315 -0.39 -31.46 3.81
N GLU A 316 -1.32 -32.38 4.08
CA GLU A 316 -1.01 -33.64 4.78
C GLU A 316 -0.06 -34.51 3.95
#